data_be91c97c2dfe28d22b8cf0d280527bb0
#
_entry.id   be91c97c2dfe28d22b8cf0d280527bb0
#
_cell.length_a   1.000
_cell.length_b   1.000
_cell.length_c   1.000
_cell.angle_alpha   90.00
_cell.angle_beta   90.00
_cell.angle_gamma   90.00
#
_symmetry.space_group_name_H-M   'P 1'
#
loop_
_entity.id
_entity.type
_entity.pdbx_description
1 polymer ?
#
loop_
_entity_poly.entity_id
_entity_poly.type
_entity_poly.pdbx_seq_one_letter_code
_entity_poly.pdbx_strand_id
1 'polypeptide(L)'
;MSPVSRIRSTPDDPNGIVRRYAANSPFRSATAEELVNEDNPFRRPVRPHDLGFLDYGTPLPADRALRLSSLLGHRMLRTVHDADLLFLPAGGAGHPSQDDAAAFRSAENRILGRQAAGVLEHHLFHWLAEAHMPLAGDDMAALTAHVQGVLEERRARPGRALEVARGCRHRKQAATFALVQLTAARPAVLSAVGRTLLGDYDTAHPALRGLLLTDFQGRAGRSTHYRRHLADAGLSAEPYAYWQFLLSSSLAGANHLHTVAHDHDRLAEFLGAWVHHRLDEAVTAEGYAEVFRTAYGTEDASYFTGTPELTAEGAATLTEALVAPLHERFGAEAVASFHRGFEDARRLAAVADEDLAVQLDWADRLDEYKVKAEKLDALISSSGIEVDLETFVESHEETSTTHVHDDHRLVVVEIGQMHFWNNVGEMIPMNEGDKLLIPAERLHGSMVRSGTCTYHQPVITEELLSQV
;
A
#
# COMPACT_ATOMS: atom_id res chain seq x y z
N MET A 1 -6.43 -5.61 -34.99
CA MET A 1 -5.69 -6.71 -34.35
C MET A 1 -6.18 -6.77 -32.90
N SER A 2 -6.66 -7.90 -32.44
CA SER A 2 -7.10 -8.06 -31.04
C SER A 2 -6.00 -7.59 -30.09
N PRO A 3 -6.35 -6.92 -28.97
CA PRO A 3 -5.37 -6.62 -27.92
C PRO A 3 -4.80 -7.96 -27.46
N VAL A 4 -3.61 -8.27 -27.91
CA VAL A 4 -2.86 -9.41 -27.39
C VAL A 4 -2.56 -9.04 -25.96
N SER A 5 -3.39 -9.55 -25.05
CA SER A 5 -3.02 -9.70 -23.66
C SER A 5 -1.61 -10.30 -23.67
N ARG A 6 -0.59 -9.48 -23.39
CA ARG A 6 0.78 -9.95 -23.18
C ARG A 6 0.83 -10.59 -21.79
N ILE A 7 0.00 -11.62 -21.59
CA ILE A 7 0.15 -12.54 -20.49
C ILE A 7 1.49 -13.21 -20.74
N ARG A 8 2.53 -12.77 -20.03
CA ARG A 8 3.75 -13.55 -19.93
C ARG A 8 3.30 -14.92 -19.46
N SER A 9 3.63 -15.97 -20.23
CA SER A 9 3.27 -17.34 -19.84
C SER A 9 3.66 -17.55 -18.39
N THR A 10 2.70 -17.96 -17.55
CA THR A 10 2.97 -18.28 -16.16
C THR A 10 4.09 -19.34 -16.14
N PRO A 11 5.18 -19.13 -15.40
CA PRO A 11 6.25 -20.12 -15.31
C PRO A 11 5.73 -21.45 -14.78
N ASP A 12 6.42 -22.55 -15.07
CA ASP A 12 6.05 -23.89 -14.59
C ASP A 12 6.01 -24.01 -13.05
N ASP A 13 6.74 -23.14 -12.33
CA ASP A 13 6.79 -23.11 -10.86
C ASP A 13 6.72 -21.68 -10.32
N PRO A 14 5.55 -21.00 -10.38
CA PRO A 14 5.39 -19.62 -9.94
C PRO A 14 5.68 -19.46 -8.43
N ASN A 15 5.17 -20.38 -7.61
CA ASN A 15 5.35 -20.33 -6.16
C ASN A 15 6.81 -20.54 -5.76
N GLY A 16 7.52 -21.47 -6.40
CA GLY A 16 8.94 -21.69 -6.17
C GLY A 16 9.80 -20.49 -6.58
N ILE A 17 9.44 -19.77 -7.64
CA ILE A 17 10.13 -18.53 -8.05
C ILE A 17 10.01 -17.47 -6.94
N VAL A 18 8.80 -17.19 -6.47
CA VAL A 18 8.56 -16.20 -5.40
C VAL A 18 9.28 -16.60 -4.10
N ARG A 19 9.19 -17.88 -3.70
CA ARG A 19 9.87 -18.39 -2.49
C ARG A 19 11.39 -18.26 -2.58
N ARG A 20 11.99 -18.61 -3.71
CA ARG A 20 13.45 -18.47 -3.91
C ARG A 20 13.88 -17.00 -3.83
N TYR A 21 13.09 -16.08 -4.40
CA TYR A 21 13.39 -14.66 -4.29
C TYR A 21 13.26 -14.17 -2.84
N ALA A 22 12.20 -14.55 -2.13
CA ALA A 22 11.97 -14.19 -0.73
C ALA A 22 13.04 -14.76 0.24
N ALA A 23 13.72 -15.83 -0.14
CA ALA A 23 14.80 -16.42 0.65
C ALA A 23 16.11 -15.62 0.61
N ASN A 24 16.19 -14.54 -0.17
CA ASN A 24 17.39 -13.69 -0.20
C ASN A 24 17.65 -13.05 1.17
N SER A 25 18.91 -13.05 1.58
CA SER A 25 19.36 -12.54 2.87
C SER A 25 18.92 -11.09 3.17
N PRO A 26 18.97 -10.13 2.23
CA PRO A 26 18.48 -8.76 2.46
C PRO A 26 16.99 -8.65 2.82
N PHE A 27 16.19 -9.68 2.52
CA PHE A 27 14.77 -9.75 2.85
C PHE A 27 14.44 -10.67 4.02
N ARG A 28 15.47 -11.16 4.73
CA ARG A 28 15.24 -12.00 5.90
C ARG A 28 14.29 -11.32 6.88
N SER A 29 13.54 -12.15 7.59
CA SER A 29 12.76 -11.65 8.71
C SER A 29 13.66 -11.09 9.80
N ALA A 30 13.11 -10.22 10.61
CA ALA A 30 13.72 -9.84 11.88
C ALA A 30 13.96 -11.09 12.74
N THR A 31 15.03 -11.10 13.52
CA THR A 31 15.26 -12.11 14.58
C THR A 31 14.30 -11.87 15.75
N ALA A 32 14.20 -12.85 16.67
CA ALA A 32 13.41 -12.67 17.88
C ALA A 32 13.86 -11.45 18.69
N GLU A 33 15.18 -11.23 18.81
CA GLU A 33 15.73 -10.04 19.48
C GLU A 33 15.37 -8.74 18.79
N GLU A 34 15.38 -8.71 17.46
CA GLU A 34 14.95 -7.52 16.69
C GLU A 34 13.46 -7.24 16.86
N LEU A 35 12.63 -8.27 17.06
CA LEU A 35 11.19 -8.13 17.27
C LEU A 35 10.82 -7.64 18.67
N VAL A 36 11.55 -8.08 19.68
CA VAL A 36 11.34 -7.66 21.08
C VAL A 36 12.10 -6.38 21.42
N ASN A 37 12.97 -5.90 20.55
CA ASN A 37 13.66 -4.64 20.72
C ASN A 37 12.65 -3.49 20.62
N GLU A 38 12.51 -2.74 21.70
CA GLU A 38 11.56 -1.63 21.82
C GLU A 38 11.87 -0.48 20.86
N ASP A 39 13.08 -0.38 20.34
CA ASP A 39 13.49 0.70 19.45
C ASP A 39 12.76 0.68 18.10
N ASN A 40 12.41 -0.49 17.55
CA ASN A 40 11.57 -0.58 16.36
C ASN A 40 10.98 -1.98 16.11
N PRO A 41 9.97 -2.42 16.86
CA PRO A 41 9.34 -3.75 16.69
C PRO A 41 8.61 -3.90 15.34
N PHE A 42 8.46 -2.80 14.60
CA PHE A 42 7.69 -2.76 13.35
C PHE A 42 8.56 -2.81 12.09
N ARG A 43 9.88 -2.69 12.22
CA ARG A 43 10.80 -2.76 11.09
C ARG A 43 11.06 -4.22 10.70
N ARG A 44 10.20 -4.74 9.83
CA ARG A 44 10.21 -6.15 9.50
C ARG A 44 9.87 -6.41 8.04
N PRO A 45 10.79 -6.92 7.22
CA PRO A 45 10.49 -7.36 5.87
C PRO A 45 9.59 -8.61 5.90
N VAL A 46 9.01 -8.96 4.74
CA VAL A 46 8.22 -10.19 4.57
C VAL A 46 9.11 -11.40 4.84
N ARG A 47 8.65 -12.31 5.69
CA ARG A 47 9.37 -13.55 5.97
C ARG A 47 9.09 -14.57 4.87
N PRO A 48 10.08 -15.42 4.50
CA PRO A 48 9.86 -16.47 3.51
C PRO A 48 8.70 -17.41 3.82
N HIS A 49 8.48 -17.75 5.09
CA HIS A 49 7.38 -18.65 5.48
C HIS A 49 6.00 -17.99 5.41
N ASP A 50 5.90 -16.67 5.53
CA ASP A 50 4.64 -15.94 5.37
C ASP A 50 4.06 -16.12 3.95
N LEU A 51 4.91 -16.48 2.99
CA LEU A 51 4.54 -16.75 1.60
C LEU A 51 4.11 -18.20 1.34
N GLY A 52 4.25 -19.08 2.35
CA GLY A 52 4.03 -20.52 2.19
C GLY A 52 2.58 -20.94 1.94
N PHE A 53 1.63 -20.09 2.31
CA PHE A 53 0.20 -20.37 2.26
C PHE A 53 -0.52 -19.78 1.03
N LEU A 54 0.18 -19.06 0.17
CA LEU A 54 -0.40 -18.39 -0.99
C LEU A 54 -0.04 -19.09 -2.29
N ASP A 55 -1.00 -19.16 -3.21
CA ASP A 55 -0.80 -19.62 -4.58
C ASP A 55 -0.66 -18.45 -5.53
N TYR A 56 0.57 -18.05 -5.79
CA TYR A 56 0.90 -16.96 -6.72
C TYR A 56 0.73 -17.32 -8.20
N GLY A 57 0.48 -18.61 -8.51
CA GLY A 57 0.21 -19.06 -9.86
C GLY A 57 -1.19 -18.69 -10.34
N THR A 58 -2.12 -18.43 -9.42
CA THR A 58 -3.51 -18.11 -9.71
C THR A 58 -3.77 -16.61 -9.52
N PRO A 59 -4.35 -15.91 -10.52
CA PRO A 59 -4.77 -14.52 -10.36
C PRO A 59 -5.80 -14.36 -9.24
N LEU A 60 -5.67 -13.31 -8.45
CA LEU A 60 -6.68 -12.95 -7.47
C LEU A 60 -7.91 -12.35 -8.17
N PRO A 61 -9.13 -12.75 -7.79
CA PRO A 61 -10.34 -12.09 -8.24
C PRO A 61 -10.44 -10.68 -7.65
N ALA A 62 -11.20 -9.81 -8.30
CA ALA A 62 -11.27 -8.38 -7.98
C ALA A 62 -11.63 -8.09 -6.51
N ASP A 63 -12.52 -8.88 -5.92
CA ASP A 63 -12.97 -8.75 -4.53
C ASP A 63 -11.90 -9.15 -3.51
N ARG A 64 -10.84 -9.85 -3.91
CA ARG A 64 -9.72 -10.27 -3.05
C ARG A 64 -8.39 -9.60 -3.38
N ALA A 65 -8.30 -8.95 -4.53
CA ALA A 65 -7.03 -8.41 -5.06
C ALA A 65 -6.43 -7.29 -4.22
N LEU A 66 -7.22 -6.62 -3.36
CA LEU A 66 -6.78 -5.53 -2.49
C LEU A 66 -6.99 -5.83 -1.01
N ARG A 67 -7.36 -7.07 -0.67
CA ARG A 67 -7.59 -7.54 0.70
C ARG A 67 -6.37 -8.27 1.27
N LEU A 68 -6.55 -8.89 2.43
CA LEU A 68 -5.52 -9.64 3.15
C LEU A 68 -4.75 -10.61 2.26
N SER A 69 -5.45 -11.41 1.46
CA SER A 69 -4.83 -12.40 0.57
C SER A 69 -3.80 -11.80 -0.39
N SER A 70 -3.88 -10.49 -0.64
CA SER A 70 -2.95 -9.75 -1.48
C SER A 70 -1.82 -9.03 -0.72
N LEU A 71 -1.95 -8.86 0.61
CA LEU A 71 -1.02 -8.02 1.40
C LEU A 71 0.43 -8.48 1.29
N LEU A 72 0.67 -9.78 1.48
CA LEU A 72 2.02 -10.33 1.38
C LEU A 72 2.56 -10.26 -0.05
N GLY A 73 1.70 -10.50 -1.04
CA GLY A 73 2.04 -10.35 -2.45
C GLY A 73 2.44 -8.91 -2.79
N HIS A 74 1.69 -7.93 -2.33
CA HIS A 74 2.02 -6.52 -2.53
C HIS A 74 3.30 -6.10 -1.81
N ARG A 75 3.54 -6.57 -0.60
CA ARG A 75 4.80 -6.35 0.12
C ARG A 75 5.99 -6.93 -0.64
N MET A 76 5.86 -8.15 -1.14
CA MET A 76 6.91 -8.79 -1.93
C MET A 76 7.16 -8.05 -3.24
N LEU A 77 6.12 -7.73 -3.99
CA LEU A 77 6.25 -7.02 -5.27
C LEU A 77 6.91 -5.65 -5.09
N ARG A 78 6.55 -4.92 -4.03
CA ARG A 78 7.20 -3.66 -3.70
C ARG A 78 8.70 -3.84 -3.46
N THR A 79 9.08 -4.87 -2.72
CA THR A 79 10.49 -5.19 -2.46
C THR A 79 11.23 -5.52 -3.76
N VAL A 80 10.59 -6.27 -4.66
CA VAL A 80 11.17 -6.58 -6.00
C VAL A 80 11.38 -5.31 -6.81
N HIS A 81 10.39 -4.42 -6.85
CA HIS A 81 10.47 -3.17 -7.61
C HIS A 81 11.55 -2.23 -7.10
N ASP A 82 11.75 -2.18 -5.79
CA ASP A 82 12.74 -1.32 -5.15
C ASP A 82 14.15 -1.92 -5.11
N ALA A 83 14.32 -3.19 -5.43
CA ALA A 83 15.58 -3.91 -5.28
C ALA A 83 16.79 -3.20 -5.94
N ASP A 84 16.60 -2.63 -7.12
CA ASP A 84 17.64 -1.89 -7.84
C ASP A 84 17.90 -0.49 -7.27
N LEU A 85 17.01 0.02 -6.41
CA LEU A 85 17.06 1.36 -5.82
C LEU A 85 17.53 1.33 -4.37
N LEU A 86 17.60 0.14 -3.75
CA LEU A 86 18.02 0.00 -2.36
C LEU A 86 19.48 0.33 -2.18
N PHE A 87 19.77 1.26 -1.27
CA PHE A 87 21.10 1.45 -0.75
C PHE A 87 21.35 0.42 0.36
N LEU A 88 22.06 -0.65 0.02
CA LEU A 88 22.43 -1.74 0.93
C LEU A 88 23.95 -1.79 1.07
N PRO A 89 24.57 -0.89 1.86
CA PRO A 89 26.00 -0.96 2.12
C PRO A 89 26.32 -2.23 2.91
N ALA A 90 27.31 -2.99 2.46
CA ALA A 90 27.74 -4.19 3.14
C ALA A 90 28.53 -3.86 4.42
N GLY A 91 28.45 -4.72 5.44
CA GLY A 91 29.38 -4.76 6.55
C GLY A 91 29.08 -3.87 7.76
N GLY A 92 27.88 -3.27 7.87
CA GLY A 92 27.45 -2.55 9.08
C GLY A 92 26.54 -3.39 9.97
N ALA A 93 26.36 -3.00 11.22
CA ALA A 93 25.34 -3.62 12.10
C ALA A 93 23.94 -3.47 11.45
N GLY A 94 23.22 -4.58 11.32
CA GLY A 94 21.93 -4.61 10.63
C GLY A 94 21.99 -4.58 9.09
N HIS A 95 23.19 -4.55 8.49
CA HIS A 95 23.40 -4.61 7.04
C HIS A 95 23.82 -6.00 6.59
N PRO A 96 23.57 -6.40 5.33
CA PRO A 96 24.00 -7.69 4.81
C PRO A 96 25.53 -7.79 4.81
N SER A 97 26.04 -9.02 4.90
CA SER A 97 27.46 -9.28 4.65
C SER A 97 27.86 -8.88 3.22
N GLN A 98 29.18 -8.81 2.93
CA GLN A 98 29.64 -8.51 1.57
C GLN A 98 29.19 -9.60 0.58
N ASP A 99 29.24 -10.87 1.00
CA ASP A 99 28.85 -12.00 0.17
C ASP A 99 27.35 -12.00 -0.07
N ASP A 100 26.52 -11.72 0.94
CA ASP A 100 25.07 -11.61 0.80
C ASP A 100 24.68 -10.46 -0.13
N ALA A 101 25.30 -9.31 0.01
CA ALA A 101 25.05 -8.15 -0.86
C ALA A 101 25.47 -8.43 -2.31
N ALA A 102 26.58 -9.14 -2.52
CA ALA A 102 27.04 -9.56 -3.83
C ALA A 102 26.10 -10.59 -4.46
N ALA A 103 25.69 -11.61 -3.68
CA ALA A 103 24.73 -12.62 -4.12
C ALA A 103 23.37 -11.98 -4.50
N PHE A 104 22.85 -11.08 -3.70
CA PHE A 104 21.61 -10.35 -3.96
C PHE A 104 21.68 -9.56 -5.27
N ARG A 105 22.82 -8.96 -5.59
CA ARG A 105 23.01 -8.16 -6.80
C ARG A 105 23.54 -8.95 -8.00
N SER A 106 23.67 -10.28 -7.88
CA SER A 106 24.11 -11.14 -8.97
C SER A 106 23.17 -11.09 -10.17
N ALA A 107 23.68 -11.46 -11.36
CA ALA A 107 22.87 -11.53 -12.58
C ALA A 107 21.72 -12.55 -12.43
N GLU A 108 22.01 -13.68 -11.77
CA GLU A 108 21.02 -14.74 -11.51
C GLU A 108 19.86 -14.22 -10.64
N ASN A 109 20.19 -13.51 -9.54
CA ASN A 109 19.16 -12.97 -8.68
C ASN A 109 18.34 -11.85 -9.34
N ARG A 110 18.96 -11.06 -10.23
CA ARG A 110 18.22 -10.07 -11.03
C ARG A 110 17.24 -10.71 -12.02
N ILE A 111 17.62 -11.85 -12.60
CA ILE A 111 16.74 -12.65 -13.46
C ILE A 111 15.58 -13.21 -12.61
N LEU A 112 15.89 -13.80 -11.46
CA LEU A 112 14.90 -14.31 -10.53
C LEU A 112 13.93 -13.23 -10.06
N GLY A 113 14.43 -12.02 -9.74
CA GLY A 113 13.61 -10.87 -9.36
C GLY A 113 12.62 -10.48 -10.47
N ARG A 114 13.07 -10.43 -11.74
CA ARG A 114 12.17 -10.14 -12.86
C ARG A 114 11.12 -11.23 -13.07
N GLN A 115 11.47 -12.49 -12.85
CA GLN A 115 10.52 -13.59 -12.90
C GLN A 115 9.50 -13.48 -11.76
N ALA A 116 9.94 -13.20 -10.54
CA ALA A 116 9.07 -12.99 -9.38
C ALA A 116 8.14 -11.79 -9.59
N ALA A 117 8.64 -10.68 -10.12
CA ALA A 117 7.79 -9.54 -10.49
C ALA A 117 6.68 -9.95 -11.45
N GLY A 118 7.01 -10.65 -12.54
CA GLY A 118 6.00 -11.07 -13.53
C GLY A 118 4.94 -12.00 -12.95
N VAL A 119 5.31 -12.91 -12.04
CA VAL A 119 4.37 -13.78 -11.33
C VAL A 119 3.45 -12.95 -10.42
N LEU A 120 4.03 -12.08 -9.59
CA LEU A 120 3.28 -11.27 -8.64
C LEU A 120 2.39 -10.24 -9.33
N GLU A 121 2.87 -9.60 -10.40
CA GLU A 121 2.08 -8.68 -11.21
C GLU A 121 0.84 -9.36 -11.82
N HIS A 122 1.01 -10.57 -12.36
CA HIS A 122 -0.10 -11.36 -12.87
C HIS A 122 -1.09 -11.73 -11.76
N HIS A 123 -0.60 -12.21 -10.63
CA HIS A 123 -1.41 -12.57 -9.47
C HIS A 123 -2.23 -11.39 -8.95
N LEU A 124 -1.62 -10.20 -8.84
CA LEU A 124 -2.19 -9.05 -8.15
C LEU A 124 -3.00 -8.11 -9.06
N PHE A 125 -2.73 -8.05 -10.36
CA PHE A 125 -3.29 -7.04 -11.26
C PHE A 125 -4.09 -7.58 -12.45
N HIS A 126 -4.21 -8.90 -12.62
CA HIS A 126 -4.95 -9.48 -13.74
C HIS A 126 -6.42 -9.01 -13.77
N TRP A 127 -7.04 -8.85 -12.62
CA TRP A 127 -8.40 -8.37 -12.47
C TRP A 127 -8.66 -6.97 -13.04
N LEU A 128 -7.64 -6.10 -13.11
CA LEU A 128 -7.77 -4.76 -13.71
C LEU A 128 -8.14 -4.86 -15.19
N ALA A 129 -7.59 -5.84 -15.90
CA ALA A 129 -7.92 -6.06 -17.31
C ALA A 129 -9.38 -6.52 -17.48
N GLU A 130 -9.90 -7.34 -16.56
CA GLU A 130 -11.29 -7.80 -16.57
C GLU A 130 -12.27 -6.66 -16.20
N ALA A 131 -11.86 -5.76 -15.31
CA ALA A 131 -12.65 -4.63 -14.87
C ALA A 131 -12.59 -3.43 -15.83
N HIS A 132 -11.73 -3.48 -16.88
CA HIS A 132 -11.53 -2.34 -17.77
C HIS A 132 -12.80 -2.02 -18.57
N MET A 133 -13.19 -0.73 -18.53
CA MET A 133 -14.22 -0.19 -19.39
C MET A 133 -13.56 0.73 -20.45
N PRO A 134 -13.83 0.51 -21.74
CA PRO A 134 -13.25 1.35 -22.78
C PRO A 134 -13.76 2.79 -22.66
N LEU A 135 -12.94 3.74 -23.12
CA LEU A 135 -13.34 5.13 -23.23
C LEU A 135 -14.56 5.27 -24.18
N ALA A 136 -15.49 6.13 -23.83
CA ALA A 136 -16.63 6.46 -24.67
C ALA A 136 -16.17 7.37 -25.83
N GLY A 137 -15.51 6.83 -26.82
CA GLY A 137 -14.82 7.52 -27.91
C GLY A 137 -13.35 7.13 -27.92
N ASP A 138 -12.71 7.19 -29.08
CA ASP A 138 -11.33 6.77 -29.30
C ASP A 138 -10.39 7.93 -29.71
N ASP A 139 -10.85 9.15 -29.50
CA ASP A 139 -10.13 10.37 -29.89
C ASP A 139 -9.60 11.16 -28.67
N MET A 140 -8.75 12.13 -28.96
CA MET A 140 -8.12 13.01 -27.98
C MET A 140 -9.14 13.87 -27.22
N ALA A 141 -10.22 14.29 -27.88
CA ALA A 141 -11.24 15.16 -27.26
C ALA A 141 -12.01 14.40 -26.20
N ALA A 142 -12.39 13.15 -26.46
CA ALA A 142 -13.02 12.26 -25.50
C ALA A 142 -12.10 11.99 -24.30
N LEU A 143 -10.81 11.75 -24.54
CA LEU A 143 -9.83 11.51 -23.48
C LEU A 143 -9.66 12.74 -22.58
N THR A 144 -9.45 13.92 -23.15
CA THR A 144 -9.26 15.15 -22.38
C THR A 144 -10.51 15.52 -21.57
N ALA A 145 -11.69 15.37 -22.18
CA ALA A 145 -12.96 15.57 -21.49
C ALA A 145 -13.13 14.58 -20.31
N HIS A 146 -12.74 13.32 -20.49
CA HIS A 146 -12.78 12.30 -19.43
C HIS A 146 -11.87 12.70 -18.25
N VAL A 147 -10.61 13.05 -18.50
CA VAL A 147 -9.66 13.47 -17.45
C VAL A 147 -10.15 14.72 -16.71
N GLN A 148 -10.71 15.71 -17.42
CA GLN A 148 -11.32 16.89 -16.81
C GLN A 148 -12.51 16.53 -15.92
N GLY A 149 -13.41 15.65 -16.40
CA GLY A 149 -14.57 15.20 -15.64
C GLY A 149 -14.17 14.50 -14.34
N VAL A 150 -13.14 13.63 -14.38
CA VAL A 150 -12.62 12.97 -13.17
C VAL A 150 -12.01 13.99 -12.21
N LEU A 151 -11.29 15.01 -12.69
CA LEU A 151 -10.75 16.06 -11.82
C LEU A 151 -11.87 16.84 -11.11
N GLU A 152 -12.93 17.21 -11.84
CA GLU A 152 -14.08 17.94 -11.28
C GLU A 152 -14.84 17.07 -10.25
N GLU A 153 -15.06 15.80 -10.57
CA GLU A 153 -15.66 14.84 -9.63
C GLU A 153 -14.83 14.73 -8.34
N ARG A 154 -13.51 14.57 -8.45
CA ARG A 154 -12.62 14.47 -7.30
C ARG A 154 -12.53 15.74 -6.48
N ARG A 155 -12.62 16.92 -7.10
CA ARG A 155 -12.71 18.21 -6.39
C ARG A 155 -13.99 18.35 -5.60
N ALA A 156 -15.11 17.90 -6.17
CA ALA A 156 -16.39 17.89 -5.48
C ALA A 156 -16.41 16.89 -4.30
N ARG A 157 -15.63 15.79 -4.39
CA ARG A 157 -15.54 14.75 -3.37
C ARG A 157 -14.08 14.32 -3.21
N PRO A 158 -13.30 15.02 -2.38
CA PRO A 158 -11.84 14.77 -2.24
C PRO A 158 -11.47 13.38 -1.74
N GLY A 159 -12.36 12.71 -1.02
CA GLY A 159 -12.21 11.34 -0.57
C GLY A 159 -12.75 11.12 0.83
N ARG A 160 -13.20 9.89 1.09
CA ARG A 160 -13.77 9.49 2.38
C ARG A 160 -12.71 9.45 3.47
N ALA A 161 -11.50 8.98 3.17
CA ALA A 161 -10.40 8.95 4.14
C ALA A 161 -10.09 10.34 4.71
N LEU A 162 -10.09 11.36 3.86
CA LEU A 162 -9.87 12.73 4.28
C LEU A 162 -11.01 13.26 5.17
N GLU A 163 -12.26 12.93 4.84
CA GLU A 163 -13.43 13.28 5.66
C GLU A 163 -13.35 12.63 7.04
N VAL A 164 -13.05 11.34 7.09
CA VAL A 164 -12.88 10.59 8.36
C VAL A 164 -11.72 11.16 9.15
N ALA A 165 -10.56 11.40 8.54
CA ALA A 165 -9.38 11.95 9.23
C ALA A 165 -9.65 13.31 9.88
N ARG A 166 -10.47 14.18 9.24
CA ARG A 166 -10.92 15.45 9.81
C ARG A 166 -11.83 15.27 11.03
N GLY A 167 -12.67 14.22 11.02
CA GLY A 167 -13.65 13.92 12.06
C GLY A 167 -13.11 13.13 13.23
N CYS A 168 -11.93 12.51 13.15
CA CYS A 168 -11.37 11.67 14.21
C CYS A 168 -11.17 12.43 15.52
N ARG A 169 -11.51 11.78 16.62
CA ARG A 169 -11.26 12.25 17.99
C ARG A 169 -9.76 12.26 18.30
N HIS A 170 -9.07 11.21 17.86
CA HIS A 170 -7.63 11.01 18.03
C HIS A 170 -6.84 11.54 16.84
N ARG A 171 -6.90 12.86 16.62
CA ARG A 171 -6.36 13.54 15.42
C ARG A 171 -4.91 13.22 15.10
N LYS A 172 -4.03 13.14 16.11
CA LYS A 172 -2.61 12.81 15.89
C LYS A 172 -2.44 11.41 15.33
N GLN A 173 -3.17 10.44 15.88
CA GLN A 173 -3.11 9.05 15.43
C GLN A 173 -3.60 8.95 13.98
N ALA A 174 -4.73 9.59 13.66
CA ALA A 174 -5.27 9.61 12.31
C ALA A 174 -4.30 10.25 11.31
N ALA A 175 -3.75 11.42 11.63
CA ALA A 175 -2.77 12.11 10.81
C ALA A 175 -1.48 11.29 10.62
N THR A 176 -1.00 10.65 11.69
CA THR A 176 0.18 9.77 11.66
C THR A 176 -0.06 8.58 10.74
N PHE A 177 -1.18 7.89 10.88
CA PHE A 177 -1.48 6.72 10.06
C PHE A 177 -1.66 7.09 8.58
N ALA A 178 -2.38 8.18 8.29
CA ALA A 178 -2.51 8.70 6.93
C ALA A 178 -1.13 9.07 6.34
N LEU A 179 -0.27 9.75 7.12
CA LEU A 179 1.08 10.10 6.68
C LEU A 179 1.93 8.86 6.38
N VAL A 180 1.80 7.81 7.19
CA VAL A 180 2.49 6.52 6.97
C VAL A 180 2.02 5.87 5.66
N GLN A 181 0.71 5.87 5.34
CA GLN A 181 0.23 5.32 4.07
C GLN A 181 0.81 6.08 2.87
N LEU A 182 1.02 7.38 2.96
CA LEU A 182 1.68 8.16 1.92
C LEU A 182 3.15 7.75 1.70
N THR A 183 3.81 7.09 2.67
CA THR A 183 5.17 6.56 2.48
C THR A 183 5.22 5.45 1.42
N ALA A 184 4.12 4.76 1.15
CA ALA A 184 4.05 3.75 0.08
C ALA A 184 4.07 4.41 -1.31
N ALA A 185 3.25 5.45 -1.51
CA ALA A 185 3.01 6.04 -2.82
C ALA A 185 4.07 7.08 -3.23
N ARG A 186 4.48 7.96 -2.30
CA ARG A 186 5.29 9.13 -2.66
C ARG A 186 6.69 8.81 -3.20
N PRO A 187 7.50 7.95 -2.56
CA PRO A 187 8.76 7.51 -3.13
C PRO A 187 8.57 6.71 -4.42
N ALA A 188 7.48 5.94 -4.53
CA ALA A 188 7.19 5.16 -5.71
C ALA A 188 6.97 6.04 -6.95
N VAL A 189 6.18 7.11 -6.83
CA VAL A 189 5.96 8.04 -7.95
C VAL A 189 7.28 8.67 -8.39
N LEU A 190 8.11 9.13 -7.44
CA LEU A 190 9.42 9.70 -7.76
C LEU A 190 10.31 8.69 -8.49
N SER A 191 10.39 7.45 -7.98
CA SER A 191 11.20 6.39 -8.56
C SER A 191 10.71 5.97 -9.95
N ALA A 192 9.40 5.84 -10.14
CA ALA A 192 8.79 5.47 -11.42
C ALA A 192 9.04 6.54 -12.49
N VAL A 193 8.86 7.83 -12.14
CA VAL A 193 9.19 8.95 -13.03
C VAL A 193 10.67 8.95 -13.38
N GLY A 194 11.55 8.79 -12.36
CA GLY A 194 13.00 8.72 -12.57
C GLY A 194 13.41 7.56 -13.48
N ARG A 195 12.79 6.39 -13.32
CA ARG A 195 13.04 5.23 -14.17
C ARG A 195 12.58 5.48 -15.61
N THR A 196 11.40 6.06 -15.79
CA THR A 196 10.89 6.39 -17.13
C THR A 196 11.77 7.43 -17.84
N LEU A 197 12.39 8.37 -17.10
CA LEU A 197 13.36 9.33 -17.67
C LEU A 197 14.55 8.67 -18.37
N LEU A 198 14.90 7.44 -18.02
CA LEU A 198 16.02 6.70 -18.63
C LEU A 198 15.66 6.08 -19.98
N GLY A 199 14.38 6.05 -20.36
CA GLY A 199 13.93 5.54 -21.65
C GLY A 199 14.35 6.44 -22.82
N ASP A 200 14.57 5.84 -24.00
CA ASP A 200 14.84 6.55 -25.24
C ASP A 200 13.54 6.77 -26.01
N TYR A 201 12.87 7.87 -25.73
CA TYR A 201 11.60 8.25 -26.36
C TYR A 201 11.73 9.42 -27.34
N ASP A 202 12.92 9.97 -27.54
CA ASP A 202 13.13 11.23 -28.24
C ASP A 202 12.58 11.22 -29.68
N THR A 203 12.55 10.06 -30.33
CA THR A 203 11.96 9.91 -31.66
C THR A 203 10.43 9.78 -31.66
N ALA A 204 9.85 9.35 -30.55
CA ALA A 204 8.40 9.17 -30.43
C ALA A 204 7.73 10.35 -29.71
N HIS A 205 8.45 11.00 -28.78
CA HIS A 205 7.92 12.08 -27.97
C HIS A 205 9.04 13.05 -27.52
N PRO A 206 9.46 14.01 -28.35
CA PRO A 206 10.62 14.87 -28.06
C PRO A 206 10.50 15.70 -26.77
N ALA A 207 9.28 16.11 -26.38
CA ALA A 207 9.04 16.93 -25.21
C ALA A 207 8.93 16.12 -23.89
N LEU A 208 8.77 14.80 -23.95
CA LEU A 208 8.44 13.96 -22.79
C LEU A 208 9.47 14.07 -21.67
N ARG A 209 10.74 14.00 -22.00
CA ARG A 209 11.83 14.05 -21.04
C ARG A 209 11.82 15.36 -20.23
N GLY A 210 11.51 16.49 -20.87
CA GLY A 210 11.36 17.79 -20.20
C GLY A 210 10.19 17.82 -19.21
N LEU A 211 9.04 17.25 -19.61
CA LEU A 211 7.85 17.17 -18.75
C LEU A 211 8.10 16.30 -17.52
N LEU A 212 8.67 15.11 -17.72
CA LEU A 212 8.99 14.19 -16.63
C LEU A 212 10.09 14.75 -15.70
N LEU A 213 11.11 15.40 -16.25
CA LEU A 213 12.19 16.01 -15.47
C LEU A 213 11.67 17.13 -14.56
N THR A 214 10.76 17.96 -15.04
CA THR A 214 10.14 19.03 -14.24
C THR A 214 9.38 18.44 -13.05
N ASP A 215 8.59 17.39 -13.26
CA ASP A 215 7.86 16.72 -12.18
C ASP A 215 8.82 16.03 -11.20
N PHE A 216 9.84 15.35 -11.71
CA PHE A 216 10.86 14.69 -10.89
C PHE A 216 11.57 15.69 -9.95
N GLN A 217 12.01 16.83 -10.49
CA GLN A 217 12.68 17.86 -9.70
C GLN A 217 11.76 18.44 -8.63
N GLY A 218 10.50 18.73 -8.98
CA GLY A 218 9.51 19.21 -8.01
C GLY A 218 9.27 18.22 -6.86
N ARG A 219 9.13 16.93 -7.17
CA ARG A 219 8.95 15.88 -6.16
C ARG A 219 10.19 15.66 -5.31
N ALA A 220 11.38 15.65 -5.91
CA ALA A 220 12.65 15.52 -5.21
C ALA A 220 12.85 16.68 -4.21
N GLY A 221 12.53 17.91 -4.61
CA GLY A 221 12.55 19.08 -3.71
C GLY A 221 11.61 18.93 -2.52
N ARG A 222 10.39 18.45 -2.74
CA ARG A 222 9.41 18.21 -1.67
C ARG A 222 9.77 17.05 -0.73
N SER A 223 10.62 16.14 -1.14
CA SER A 223 11.04 15.01 -0.29
C SER A 223 11.70 15.45 1.02
N THR A 224 12.39 16.59 1.05
CA THR A 224 12.97 17.15 2.28
C THR A 224 11.88 17.60 3.25
N HIS A 225 10.83 18.25 2.76
CA HIS A 225 9.68 18.64 3.57
C HIS A 225 8.93 17.43 4.11
N TYR A 226 8.78 16.39 3.30
CA TYR A 226 8.16 15.15 3.74
C TYR A 226 8.89 14.49 4.91
N ARG A 227 10.24 14.39 4.82
CA ARG A 227 11.08 13.85 5.92
C ARG A 227 10.93 14.67 7.19
N ARG A 228 10.81 16.01 7.08
CA ARG A 228 10.56 16.87 8.23
C ARG A 228 9.22 16.57 8.87
N HIS A 229 8.15 16.44 8.08
CA HIS A 229 6.83 16.08 8.62
C HIS A 229 6.80 14.71 9.29
N LEU A 230 7.54 13.73 8.78
CA LEU A 230 7.72 12.46 9.48
C LEU A 230 8.41 12.68 10.85
N ALA A 231 9.47 13.47 10.90
CA ALA A 231 10.18 13.78 12.14
C ALA A 231 9.31 14.55 13.14
N ASP A 232 8.51 15.54 12.69
CA ASP A 232 7.57 16.30 13.51
C ASP A 232 6.47 15.39 14.08
N ALA A 233 6.10 14.34 13.36
CA ALA A 233 5.18 13.29 13.82
C ALA A 233 5.85 12.26 14.74
N GLY A 234 7.14 12.39 15.03
CA GLY A 234 7.93 11.40 15.79
C GLY A 234 8.19 10.12 14.99
N LEU A 235 8.12 10.19 13.67
CA LEU A 235 8.28 9.06 12.77
C LEU A 235 9.67 9.00 12.14
N SER A 236 10.15 7.79 11.86
CA SER A 236 11.40 7.56 11.13
C SER A 236 11.21 7.87 9.63
N ALA A 237 12.20 8.50 9.03
CA ALA A 237 12.29 8.67 7.57
C ALA A 237 13.04 7.53 6.87
N GLU A 238 13.46 6.51 7.61
CA GLU A 238 14.17 5.36 7.07
C GLU A 238 13.29 4.53 6.14
N PRO A 239 13.82 4.03 5.05
CA PRO A 239 13.08 3.11 4.18
C PRO A 239 12.54 1.92 4.97
N TYR A 240 11.31 1.52 4.69
CA TYR A 240 10.63 0.38 5.30
C TYR A 240 10.37 0.44 6.81
N ALA A 241 10.62 1.57 7.49
CA ALA A 241 10.36 1.72 8.92
C ALA A 241 8.92 1.34 9.32
N TYR A 242 7.95 1.59 8.42
CA TYR A 242 6.52 1.33 8.65
C TYR A 242 5.95 0.26 7.74
N TRP A 243 6.80 -0.65 7.27
CA TRP A 243 6.44 -1.68 6.33
C TRP A 243 5.21 -2.50 6.75
N GLN A 244 5.11 -2.82 8.03
CA GLN A 244 4.02 -3.61 8.59
C GLN A 244 2.68 -2.88 8.64
N PHE A 245 2.69 -1.54 8.60
CA PHE A 245 1.48 -0.73 8.67
C PHE A 245 0.94 -0.30 7.32
N LEU A 246 1.64 -0.62 6.23
CA LEU A 246 1.16 -0.31 4.90
C LEU A 246 0.02 -1.25 4.52
N LEU A 247 -1.11 -0.66 4.12
CA LEU A 247 -2.27 -1.39 3.62
C LEU A 247 -1.99 -1.98 2.25
N SER A 248 -2.64 -3.10 1.93
CA SER A 248 -2.57 -3.71 0.58
C SER A 248 -2.91 -2.69 -0.50
N SER A 249 -3.96 -1.92 -0.29
CA SER A 249 -4.45 -0.89 -1.20
C SER A 249 -3.46 0.26 -1.39
N SER A 250 -2.77 0.70 -0.32
CA SER A 250 -1.72 1.73 -0.42
C SER A 250 -0.49 1.23 -1.20
N LEU A 251 -0.14 -0.04 -1.06
CA LEU A 251 0.94 -0.66 -1.82
C LEU A 251 0.54 -0.93 -3.27
N ALA A 252 -0.73 -1.24 -3.54
CA ALA A 252 -1.21 -1.60 -4.87
C ALA A 252 -1.02 -0.49 -5.89
N GLY A 253 -1.40 0.76 -5.55
CA GLY A 253 -1.19 1.91 -6.43
C GLY A 253 0.29 2.16 -6.75
N ALA A 254 1.15 2.04 -5.72
CA ALA A 254 2.59 2.17 -5.88
C ALA A 254 3.18 1.06 -6.77
N ASN A 255 2.80 -0.18 -6.54
CA ASN A 255 3.24 -1.33 -7.32
C ASN A 255 2.77 -1.25 -8.76
N HIS A 256 1.50 -0.90 -9.00
CA HIS A 256 0.97 -0.72 -10.35
C HIS A 256 1.78 0.33 -11.14
N LEU A 257 2.05 1.49 -10.53
CA LEU A 257 2.84 2.53 -11.18
C LEU A 257 4.25 2.05 -11.53
N HIS A 258 4.90 1.29 -10.64
CA HIS A 258 6.19 0.66 -10.93
C HIS A 258 6.10 -0.37 -12.06
N THR A 259 5.08 -1.22 -12.05
CA THR A 259 4.84 -2.23 -13.11
C THR A 259 4.79 -1.58 -14.48
N VAL A 260 3.99 -0.50 -14.64
CA VAL A 260 3.88 0.20 -15.94
C VAL A 260 5.12 1.02 -16.28
N ALA A 261 5.89 1.49 -15.30
CA ALA A 261 7.15 2.21 -15.51
C ALA A 261 8.33 1.30 -15.89
N HIS A 262 8.29 0.00 -15.51
CA HIS A 262 9.34 -0.95 -15.80
C HIS A 262 9.30 -1.48 -17.23
N ASP A 263 8.13 -1.52 -17.84
CA ASP A 263 7.93 -1.96 -19.21
C ASP A 263 7.76 -0.74 -20.11
N HIS A 264 8.83 -0.33 -20.77
CA HIS A 264 8.83 0.85 -21.65
C HIS A 264 7.87 0.72 -22.84
N ASP A 265 7.45 -0.48 -23.20
CA ASP A 265 6.39 -0.69 -24.20
C ASP A 265 5.00 -0.25 -23.69
N ARG A 266 4.87 -0.07 -22.38
CA ARG A 266 3.66 0.42 -21.70
C ARG A 266 3.71 1.92 -21.38
N LEU A 267 4.53 2.69 -22.08
CA LEU A 267 4.71 4.13 -21.82
C LEU A 267 3.38 4.88 -21.70
N ALA A 268 2.44 4.67 -22.62
CA ALA A 268 1.16 5.38 -22.60
C ALA A 268 0.34 5.03 -21.34
N GLU A 269 0.35 3.78 -20.89
CA GLU A 269 -0.29 3.37 -19.62
C GLU A 269 0.38 4.05 -18.43
N PHE A 270 1.73 4.10 -18.39
CA PHE A 270 2.45 4.83 -17.36
C PHE A 270 2.04 6.30 -17.31
N LEU A 271 1.96 6.98 -18.46
CA LEU A 271 1.58 8.39 -18.52
C LEU A 271 0.16 8.61 -18.00
N GLY A 272 -0.78 7.72 -18.31
CA GLY A 272 -2.14 7.77 -17.77
C GLY A 272 -2.16 7.61 -16.24
N ALA A 273 -1.49 6.60 -15.72
CA ALA A 273 -1.39 6.38 -14.28
C ALA A 273 -0.70 7.56 -13.57
N TRP A 274 0.38 8.09 -14.13
CA TRP A 274 1.08 9.25 -13.59
C TRP A 274 0.20 10.52 -13.56
N VAL A 275 -0.57 10.79 -14.63
CA VAL A 275 -1.52 11.92 -14.66
C VAL A 275 -2.57 11.77 -13.57
N HIS A 276 -3.12 10.55 -13.37
CA HIS A 276 -4.05 10.31 -12.27
C HIS A 276 -3.41 10.59 -10.90
N HIS A 277 -2.20 10.12 -10.65
CA HIS A 277 -1.49 10.41 -9.39
C HIS A 277 -1.28 11.91 -9.17
N ARG A 278 -0.95 12.67 -10.22
CA ARG A 278 -0.84 14.14 -10.11
C ARG A 278 -2.15 14.80 -9.79
N LEU A 279 -3.24 14.33 -10.40
CA LEU A 279 -4.59 14.81 -10.15
C LEU A 279 -5.00 14.57 -8.69
N ASP A 280 -4.84 13.34 -8.21
CA ASP A 280 -5.20 12.97 -6.84
C ASP A 280 -4.37 13.74 -5.80
N GLU A 281 -3.06 13.91 -6.02
CA GLU A 281 -2.21 14.75 -5.18
C GLU A 281 -2.67 16.20 -5.15
N ALA A 282 -3.00 16.79 -6.29
CA ALA A 282 -3.43 18.19 -6.37
C ALA A 282 -4.76 18.42 -5.65
N VAL A 283 -5.68 17.47 -5.73
CA VAL A 283 -7.00 17.55 -5.08
C VAL A 283 -6.91 17.37 -3.57
N THR A 284 -6.08 16.43 -3.10
CA THR A 284 -6.04 16.05 -1.68
C THR A 284 -5.04 16.87 -0.85
N ALA A 285 -4.14 17.62 -1.49
CA ALA A 285 -3.02 18.31 -0.85
C ALA A 285 -3.45 19.24 0.30
N GLU A 286 -4.35 20.19 0.06
CA GLU A 286 -4.77 21.15 1.10
C GLU A 286 -5.55 20.47 2.22
N GLY A 287 -6.34 19.44 1.89
CA GLY A 287 -7.06 18.67 2.89
C GLY A 287 -6.13 17.94 3.86
N TYR A 288 -5.09 17.27 3.36
CA TYR A 288 -4.09 16.65 4.22
C TYR A 288 -3.22 17.68 4.95
N ALA A 289 -2.95 18.84 4.32
CA ALA A 289 -2.28 19.95 5.01
C ALA A 289 -3.08 20.42 6.23
N GLU A 290 -4.38 20.57 6.10
CA GLU A 290 -5.28 20.94 7.19
C GLU A 290 -5.30 19.88 8.31
N VAL A 291 -5.44 18.58 7.95
CA VAL A 291 -5.40 17.49 8.91
C VAL A 291 -4.08 17.50 9.68
N PHE A 292 -2.95 17.67 8.99
CA PHE A 292 -1.63 17.70 9.60
C PHE A 292 -1.44 18.91 10.52
N ARG A 293 -1.75 20.12 10.07
CA ARG A 293 -1.69 21.35 10.89
C ARG A 293 -2.52 21.23 12.17
N THR A 294 -3.76 20.73 12.03
CA THR A 294 -4.66 20.56 13.16
C THR A 294 -4.17 19.53 14.16
N ALA A 295 -3.61 18.43 13.68
CA ALA A 295 -3.13 17.34 14.51
C ALA A 295 -1.87 17.70 15.32
N TYR A 296 -0.95 18.43 14.72
CA TYR A 296 0.35 18.75 15.29
C TYR A 296 0.50 20.18 15.81
N GLY A 297 -0.50 21.03 15.59
CA GLY A 297 -0.45 22.44 16.00
C GLY A 297 0.66 23.22 15.29
N THR A 298 1.00 22.86 14.06
CA THR A 298 2.04 23.50 13.25
C THR A 298 1.43 24.22 12.06
N GLU A 299 2.04 25.37 11.68
CA GLU A 299 1.67 26.04 10.43
C GLU A 299 2.40 25.47 9.21
N ASP A 300 3.53 24.77 9.43
CA ASP A 300 4.31 24.16 8.35
C ASP A 300 3.63 22.90 7.83
N ALA A 301 3.07 23.00 6.64
CA ALA A 301 2.56 21.90 5.84
C ALA A 301 3.14 21.92 4.41
N SER A 302 4.36 22.43 4.29
CA SER A 302 5.04 22.75 3.02
C SER A 302 5.14 21.55 2.06
N TYR A 303 5.17 20.33 2.58
CA TYR A 303 5.13 19.15 1.72
C TYR A 303 3.84 19.06 0.91
N PHE A 304 2.69 19.30 1.54
CA PHE A 304 1.39 19.24 0.90
C PHE A 304 1.15 20.49 0.04
N THR A 305 1.33 21.68 0.63
CA THR A 305 1.08 22.96 -0.05
C THR A 305 2.06 23.26 -1.17
N GLY A 306 3.21 22.59 -1.23
CA GLY A 306 4.13 22.63 -2.36
C GLY A 306 3.69 21.79 -3.58
N THR A 307 2.54 21.10 -3.52
CA THR A 307 1.99 20.38 -4.65
C THR A 307 1.43 21.38 -5.66
N PRO A 308 1.85 21.34 -6.95
CA PRO A 308 1.33 22.27 -7.94
C PRO A 308 -0.18 22.12 -8.12
N GLU A 309 -0.88 23.22 -8.19
CA GLU A 309 -2.29 23.22 -8.56
C GLU A 309 -2.47 22.64 -9.98
N LEU A 310 -3.54 21.88 -10.18
CA LEU A 310 -3.90 21.32 -11.47
C LEU A 310 -5.33 21.77 -11.83
N THR A 311 -5.47 22.82 -12.65
CA THR A 311 -6.78 23.25 -13.14
C THR A 311 -7.36 22.28 -14.17
N ALA A 312 -8.66 22.36 -14.48
CA ALA A 312 -9.27 21.53 -15.53
C ALA A 312 -8.62 21.76 -16.89
N GLU A 313 -8.34 23.02 -17.24
CA GLU A 313 -7.62 23.39 -18.45
C GLU A 313 -6.17 22.86 -18.42
N GLY A 314 -5.48 22.97 -17.28
CA GLY A 314 -4.13 22.44 -17.08
C GLY A 314 -4.08 20.94 -17.23
N ALA A 315 -5.08 20.20 -16.72
CA ALA A 315 -5.18 18.75 -16.87
C ALA A 315 -5.39 18.33 -18.33
N ALA A 316 -6.27 19.06 -19.07
CA ALA A 316 -6.47 18.83 -20.50
C ALA A 316 -5.19 19.09 -21.29
N THR A 317 -4.56 20.25 -21.07
CA THR A 317 -3.32 20.64 -21.76
C THR A 317 -2.19 19.64 -21.49
N LEU A 318 -2.05 19.17 -20.24
CA LEU A 318 -1.07 18.15 -19.90
C LEU A 318 -1.37 16.83 -20.62
N THR A 319 -2.62 16.38 -20.60
CA THR A 319 -3.04 15.14 -21.28
C THR A 319 -2.76 15.22 -22.76
N GLU A 320 -3.12 16.31 -23.41
CA GLU A 320 -2.85 16.54 -24.82
C GLU A 320 -1.34 16.55 -25.12
N ALA A 321 -0.56 17.29 -24.35
CA ALA A 321 0.88 17.37 -24.51
C ALA A 321 1.57 15.99 -24.37
N LEU A 322 1.03 15.10 -23.55
CA LEU A 322 1.57 13.75 -23.34
C LEU A 322 1.13 12.76 -24.42
N VAL A 323 -0.11 12.85 -24.88
CA VAL A 323 -0.69 11.80 -25.73
C VAL A 323 -0.64 12.15 -27.21
N ALA A 324 -0.72 13.42 -27.62
CA ALA A 324 -0.78 13.78 -29.03
C ALA A 324 0.41 13.26 -29.86
N PRO A 325 1.69 13.37 -29.42
CA PRO A 325 2.80 12.80 -30.17
C PRO A 325 2.73 11.27 -30.30
N LEU A 326 2.23 10.58 -29.28
CA LEU A 326 2.04 9.13 -29.32
C LEU A 326 0.85 8.77 -30.22
N HIS A 327 -0.22 9.56 -30.20
CA HIS A 327 -1.38 9.36 -31.05
C HIS A 327 -1.04 9.56 -32.55
N GLU A 328 -0.25 10.58 -32.89
CA GLU A 328 0.25 10.76 -34.27
C GLU A 328 1.00 9.53 -34.77
N ARG A 329 1.74 8.84 -33.91
CA ARG A 329 2.57 7.70 -34.28
C ARG A 329 1.85 6.36 -34.17
N PHE A 330 1.02 6.15 -33.15
CA PHE A 330 0.42 4.86 -32.80
C PHE A 330 -1.11 4.84 -32.94
N GLY A 331 -1.72 5.98 -33.30
CA GLY A 331 -3.18 6.09 -33.48
C GLY A 331 -3.97 5.91 -32.19
N ALA A 332 -5.19 5.43 -32.33
CA ALA A 332 -6.14 5.23 -31.23
C ALA A 332 -5.62 4.33 -30.10
N GLU A 333 -4.66 3.44 -30.39
CA GLU A 333 -4.05 2.57 -29.37
C GLU A 333 -3.32 3.38 -28.28
N ALA A 334 -2.70 4.52 -28.62
CA ALA A 334 -2.07 5.40 -27.63
C ALA A 334 -3.09 6.00 -26.68
N VAL A 335 -4.25 6.42 -27.19
CA VAL A 335 -5.38 6.95 -26.39
C VAL A 335 -5.94 5.87 -25.47
N ALA A 336 -6.23 4.69 -26.02
CA ALA A 336 -6.76 3.56 -25.28
C ALA A 336 -5.80 3.09 -24.15
N SER A 337 -4.50 3.03 -24.45
CA SER A 337 -3.48 2.63 -23.47
C SER A 337 -3.31 3.67 -22.36
N PHE A 338 -3.30 4.95 -22.68
CA PHE A 338 -3.28 6.03 -21.68
C PHE A 338 -4.53 5.95 -20.77
N HIS A 339 -5.72 5.85 -21.39
CA HIS A 339 -6.98 5.74 -20.66
C HIS A 339 -6.97 4.51 -19.72
N ARG A 340 -6.45 3.38 -20.16
CA ARG A 340 -6.32 2.18 -19.33
C ARG A 340 -5.48 2.46 -18.09
N GLY A 341 -4.27 2.99 -18.25
CA GLY A 341 -3.40 3.30 -17.11
C GLY A 341 -4.00 4.33 -16.15
N PHE A 342 -4.71 5.33 -16.69
CA PHE A 342 -5.42 6.34 -15.90
C PHE A 342 -6.55 5.71 -15.06
N GLU A 343 -7.39 4.88 -15.68
CA GLU A 343 -8.51 4.22 -15.00
C GLU A 343 -8.06 3.16 -14.00
N ASP A 344 -6.99 2.43 -14.28
CA ASP A 344 -6.42 1.47 -13.35
C ASP A 344 -5.92 2.18 -12.08
N ALA A 345 -5.19 3.29 -12.24
CA ALA A 345 -4.75 4.12 -11.12
C ALA A 345 -5.94 4.72 -10.35
N ARG A 346 -7.00 5.17 -11.05
CA ARG A 346 -8.22 5.71 -10.44
C ARG A 346 -8.94 4.68 -9.57
N ARG A 347 -9.07 3.44 -10.05
CA ARG A 347 -9.70 2.35 -9.29
C ARG A 347 -8.89 2.00 -8.06
N LEU A 348 -7.58 1.87 -8.21
CA LEU A 348 -6.70 1.56 -7.08
C LEU A 348 -6.72 2.68 -6.03
N ALA A 349 -6.75 3.95 -6.44
CA ALA A 349 -6.86 5.08 -5.54
C ALA A 349 -8.20 5.14 -4.80
N ALA A 350 -9.31 4.81 -5.47
CA ALA A 350 -10.63 4.78 -4.85
C ALA A 350 -10.72 3.69 -3.75
N VAL A 351 -10.15 2.51 -4.00
CA VAL A 351 -10.10 1.45 -2.97
C VAL A 351 -9.17 1.83 -1.83
N ALA A 352 -8.03 2.46 -2.11
CA ALA A 352 -7.11 2.93 -1.07
C ALA A 352 -7.73 3.99 -0.17
N ASP A 353 -8.53 4.89 -0.74
CA ASP A 353 -9.28 5.91 0.02
C ASP A 353 -10.31 5.26 0.97
N GLU A 354 -11.10 4.30 0.47
CA GLU A 354 -12.10 3.60 1.27
C GLU A 354 -11.46 2.75 2.37
N ASP A 355 -10.41 2.00 2.05
CA ASP A 355 -9.71 1.14 2.99
C ASP A 355 -9.06 1.98 4.11
N LEU A 356 -8.41 3.08 3.75
CA LEU A 356 -7.85 4.02 4.74
C LEU A 356 -8.93 4.60 5.63
N ALA A 357 -10.08 5.01 5.08
CA ALA A 357 -11.20 5.55 5.85
C ALA A 357 -11.69 4.56 6.90
N VAL A 358 -11.85 3.30 6.51
CA VAL A 358 -12.31 2.22 7.37
C VAL A 358 -11.28 1.92 8.47
N GLN A 359 -9.99 1.93 8.18
CA GLN A 359 -8.93 1.73 9.19
C GLN A 359 -8.88 2.89 10.19
N LEU A 360 -9.03 4.12 9.72
CA LEU A 360 -9.06 5.31 10.58
C LEU A 360 -10.28 5.31 11.53
N ASP A 361 -11.47 5.00 11.00
CA ASP A 361 -12.69 4.93 11.82
C ASP A 361 -12.58 3.86 12.92
N TRP A 362 -12.08 2.67 12.57
CA TRP A 362 -11.87 1.61 13.55
C TRP A 362 -10.85 2.01 14.63
N ALA A 363 -9.72 2.59 14.24
CA ALA A 363 -8.69 3.01 15.18
C ALA A 363 -9.22 4.11 16.12
N ASP A 364 -9.98 5.07 15.61
CA ASP A 364 -10.56 6.17 16.39
C ASP A 364 -11.65 5.73 17.38
N ARG A 365 -12.32 4.60 17.09
CA ARG A 365 -13.47 4.08 17.87
C ARG A 365 -13.14 2.80 18.64
N LEU A 366 -11.88 2.54 18.95
CA LEU A 366 -11.45 1.29 19.58
C LEU A 366 -12.21 0.97 20.87
N ASP A 367 -12.54 1.99 21.69
CA ASP A 367 -13.31 1.82 22.93
C ASP A 367 -14.72 1.25 22.68
N GLU A 368 -15.34 1.60 21.55
CA GLU A 368 -16.65 1.05 21.17
C GLU A 368 -16.53 -0.44 20.79
N TYR A 369 -15.41 -0.83 20.17
CA TYR A 369 -15.14 -2.21 19.83
C TYR A 369 -14.79 -3.06 21.05
N LYS A 370 -14.20 -2.49 22.11
CA LYS A 370 -14.06 -3.15 23.41
C LYS A 370 -15.43 -3.40 24.04
N VAL A 371 -16.32 -2.41 24.04
CA VAL A 371 -17.70 -2.57 24.56
C VAL A 371 -18.48 -3.62 23.76
N LYS A 372 -18.33 -3.67 22.44
CA LYS A 372 -18.93 -4.72 21.61
C LYS A 372 -18.36 -6.10 21.94
N ALA A 373 -17.06 -6.19 22.18
CA ALA A 373 -16.40 -7.43 22.57
C ALA A 373 -16.98 -7.99 23.88
N GLU A 374 -17.19 -7.14 24.90
CA GLU A 374 -17.83 -7.54 26.16
C GLU A 374 -19.26 -8.07 25.97
N LYS A 375 -20.04 -7.41 25.12
CA LYS A 375 -21.40 -7.85 24.82
C LYS A 375 -21.42 -9.18 24.05
N LEU A 376 -20.51 -9.36 23.08
CA LEU A 376 -20.38 -10.60 22.34
C LEU A 376 -19.99 -11.76 23.25
N ASP A 377 -18.99 -11.59 24.10
CA ASP A 377 -18.57 -12.60 25.05
C ASP A 377 -19.70 -12.99 26.01
N ALA A 378 -20.44 -12.02 26.54
CA ALA A 378 -21.60 -12.26 27.38
C ALA A 378 -22.73 -12.99 26.62
N LEU A 379 -22.98 -12.64 25.39
CA LEU A 379 -23.97 -13.30 24.51
C LEU A 379 -23.58 -14.76 24.28
N ILE A 380 -22.37 -15.03 23.86
CA ILE A 380 -21.84 -16.38 23.60
C ILE A 380 -21.95 -17.23 24.88
N SER A 381 -21.49 -16.69 26.02
CA SER A 381 -21.52 -17.39 27.30
C SER A 381 -22.92 -17.69 27.81
N SER A 382 -23.91 -16.81 27.55
CA SER A 382 -25.29 -16.96 28.07
C SER A 382 -26.21 -17.74 27.14
N SER A 383 -25.97 -17.75 25.87
CA SER A 383 -26.87 -18.36 24.84
C SER A 383 -26.53 -19.82 24.53
N GLY A 384 -25.42 -20.35 25.05
CA GLY A 384 -24.94 -21.70 24.73
C GLY A 384 -24.52 -21.88 23.26
N ILE A 385 -24.18 -20.78 22.58
CA ILE A 385 -23.64 -20.82 21.23
C ILE A 385 -22.26 -21.45 21.30
N GLU A 386 -22.06 -22.54 20.56
CA GLU A 386 -20.76 -23.15 20.42
C GLU A 386 -19.94 -22.36 19.40
N VAL A 387 -18.77 -21.88 19.83
CA VAL A 387 -17.76 -21.26 18.97
C VAL A 387 -16.45 -22.02 19.14
N ASP A 388 -15.69 -22.15 18.06
CA ASP A 388 -14.31 -22.63 18.16
C ASP A 388 -13.46 -21.50 18.75
N LEU A 389 -12.91 -21.74 19.94
CA LEU A 389 -12.18 -20.72 20.69
C LEU A 389 -10.88 -20.31 20.03
N GLU A 390 -10.31 -21.15 19.14
CA GLU A 390 -8.98 -20.89 18.57
C GLU A 390 -7.98 -20.37 19.61
N THR A 391 -7.60 -21.25 20.53
CA THR A 391 -6.75 -20.91 21.67
C THR A 391 -5.28 -20.86 21.27
N PHE A 392 -4.63 -19.76 21.63
CA PHE A 392 -3.21 -19.53 21.43
C PHE A 392 -2.49 -19.46 22.78
N VAL A 393 -1.29 -20.03 22.83
CA VAL A 393 -0.38 -19.91 23.97
C VAL A 393 0.95 -19.42 23.41
N GLU A 394 1.28 -18.19 23.68
CA GLU A 394 2.46 -17.52 23.16
C GLU A 394 3.41 -17.09 24.27
N SER A 395 4.70 -17.14 24.00
CA SER A 395 5.76 -16.70 24.91
C SER A 395 6.17 -15.26 24.62
N HIS A 396 6.98 -14.67 25.51
CA HIS A 396 7.52 -13.31 25.35
C HIS A 396 8.33 -13.12 24.05
N GLU A 397 8.85 -14.18 23.48
CA GLU A 397 9.60 -14.12 22.22
C GLU A 397 8.69 -14.14 20.97
N GLU A 398 7.41 -14.44 21.16
CA GLU A 398 6.45 -14.55 20.06
C GLU A 398 5.74 -13.22 19.80
N THR A 399 5.75 -12.81 18.55
CA THR A 399 5.11 -11.57 18.10
C THR A 399 4.31 -11.85 16.83
N SER A 400 3.03 -11.57 16.86
CA SER A 400 2.18 -11.54 15.67
C SER A 400 2.52 -10.34 14.82
N THR A 401 3.08 -10.59 13.63
CA THR A 401 3.31 -9.54 12.64
C THR A 401 2.01 -8.86 12.28
N THR A 402 2.05 -7.56 12.04
CA THR A 402 0.88 -6.81 11.59
C THR A 402 0.27 -7.43 10.33
N HIS A 403 -0.99 -7.81 10.43
CA HIS A 403 -1.77 -8.54 9.42
C HIS A 403 -3.24 -8.14 9.50
N VAL A 404 -4.08 -8.75 8.69
CA VAL A 404 -5.54 -8.64 8.71
C VAL A 404 -6.16 -10.03 8.64
N HIS A 405 -7.41 -10.18 9.03
CA HIS A 405 -8.23 -11.37 8.80
C HIS A 405 -9.37 -11.06 7.84
N ASP A 406 -9.86 -12.04 7.11
CA ASP A 406 -11.04 -11.93 6.26
C ASP A 406 -12.35 -12.20 7.02
N ASP A 407 -12.27 -12.48 8.31
CA ASP A 407 -13.36 -12.69 9.25
C ASP A 407 -13.25 -11.76 10.48
N HIS A 408 -14.33 -11.63 11.24
CA HIS A 408 -14.31 -10.93 12.53
C HIS A 408 -13.74 -11.84 13.61
N ARG A 409 -12.92 -11.27 14.49
CA ARG A 409 -12.26 -11.99 15.60
C ARG A 409 -12.58 -11.35 16.93
N LEU A 410 -12.95 -12.15 17.92
CA LEU A 410 -13.08 -11.72 19.31
C LEU A 410 -11.82 -12.15 20.08
N VAL A 411 -10.92 -11.22 20.35
CA VAL A 411 -9.75 -11.49 21.19
C VAL A 411 -10.16 -11.43 22.66
N VAL A 412 -9.86 -12.49 23.42
CA VAL A 412 -10.05 -12.57 24.87
C VAL A 412 -8.76 -13.03 25.52
N VAL A 413 -8.14 -12.21 26.35
CA VAL A 413 -6.94 -12.58 27.12
C VAL A 413 -7.37 -13.38 28.33
N GLU A 414 -7.01 -14.67 28.39
CA GLU A 414 -7.34 -15.54 29.51
C GLU A 414 -6.29 -15.46 30.63
N ILE A 415 -5.00 -15.50 30.26
CA ILE A 415 -3.87 -15.48 31.21
C ILE A 415 -2.75 -14.62 30.63
N GLY A 416 -2.15 -13.79 31.47
CA GLY A 416 -0.97 -13.01 31.09
C GLY A 416 -1.28 -11.62 30.56
N GLN A 417 -0.37 -11.10 29.75
CA GLN A 417 -0.47 -9.74 29.21
C GLN A 417 0.12 -9.69 27.80
N MET A 418 -0.58 -9.01 26.89
CA MET A 418 -0.06 -8.67 25.57
C MET A 418 -0.22 -7.16 25.32
N HIS A 419 0.60 -6.66 24.39
CA HIS A 419 0.38 -5.38 23.75
C HIS A 419 -0.20 -5.64 22.35
N PHE A 420 -1.30 -4.99 22.10
CA PHE A 420 -1.96 -4.97 20.79
C PHE A 420 -1.69 -3.62 20.12
N TRP A 421 -1.66 -3.58 18.79
CA TRP A 421 -1.61 -2.35 18.03
C TRP A 421 -2.49 -2.43 16.78
N ASN A 422 -3.10 -1.31 16.45
CA ASN A 422 -3.90 -1.11 15.24
C ASN A 422 -3.47 0.13 14.47
N ASN A 423 -2.45 0.82 14.96
CA ASN A 423 -1.92 2.04 14.40
C ASN A 423 -0.43 2.18 14.75
N VAL A 424 0.25 3.09 14.09
CA VAL A 424 1.67 3.38 14.29
C VAL A 424 1.88 4.13 15.61
N GLY A 425 2.85 3.66 16.39
CA GLY A 425 3.27 4.35 17.62
C GLY A 425 2.33 4.19 18.81
N GLU A 426 1.30 3.35 18.71
CA GLU A 426 0.38 3.08 19.81
C GLU A 426 0.42 1.60 20.18
N MET A 427 0.75 1.34 21.44
CA MET A 427 0.69 0.04 22.05
C MET A 427 -0.46 0.02 23.06
N ILE A 428 -1.46 -0.80 22.80
CA ILE A 428 -2.66 -0.95 23.63
C ILE A 428 -2.43 -2.13 24.56
N PRO A 429 -2.24 -1.91 25.87
CA PRO A 429 -2.10 -3.02 26.80
C PRO A 429 -3.42 -3.79 26.90
N MET A 430 -3.33 -5.11 26.81
CA MET A 430 -4.41 -6.05 27.09
C MET A 430 -3.96 -6.99 28.19
N ASN A 431 -4.68 -6.95 29.31
CA ASN A 431 -4.43 -7.75 30.50
C ASN A 431 -5.40 -8.93 30.55
N GLU A 432 -5.20 -9.82 31.51
CA GLU A 432 -6.15 -10.89 31.85
C GLU A 432 -7.58 -10.35 31.99
N GLY A 433 -8.52 -10.93 31.26
CA GLY A 433 -9.93 -10.53 31.22
C GLY A 433 -10.25 -9.45 30.15
N ASP A 434 -9.27 -8.75 29.60
CA ASP A 434 -9.52 -7.75 28.55
C ASP A 434 -9.97 -8.41 27.23
N LYS A 435 -10.88 -7.73 26.54
CA LYS A 435 -11.47 -8.20 25.30
C LYS A 435 -11.44 -7.12 24.22
N LEU A 436 -11.29 -7.55 22.98
CA LEU A 436 -11.32 -6.68 21.81
C LEU A 436 -11.97 -7.38 20.63
N LEU A 437 -12.92 -6.72 19.98
CA LEU A 437 -13.45 -7.13 18.70
C LEU A 437 -12.58 -6.54 17.57
N ILE A 438 -12.02 -7.41 16.77
CA ILE A 438 -11.30 -7.05 15.54
C ILE A 438 -12.22 -7.35 14.35
N PRO A 439 -12.77 -6.32 13.69
CA PRO A 439 -13.57 -6.56 12.49
C PRO A 439 -12.72 -7.14 11.36
N ALA A 440 -13.36 -7.83 10.42
CA ALA A 440 -12.73 -8.28 9.19
C ALA A 440 -11.99 -7.14 8.47
N GLU A 441 -10.88 -7.45 7.84
CA GLU A 441 -10.08 -6.50 7.04
C GLU A 441 -9.47 -5.34 7.88
N ARG A 442 -9.25 -5.52 9.18
CA ARG A 442 -8.60 -4.50 10.04
C ARG A 442 -7.16 -4.87 10.33
N LEU A 443 -6.26 -3.95 10.01
CA LEU A 443 -4.82 -4.10 10.22
C LEU A 443 -4.49 -4.07 11.71
N HIS A 444 -3.88 -5.13 12.21
CA HIS A 444 -3.50 -5.25 13.61
C HIS A 444 -2.29 -6.16 13.81
N GLY A 445 -1.74 -6.13 15.01
CA GLY A 445 -0.70 -7.05 15.45
C GLY A 445 -0.63 -7.07 16.98
N SER A 446 0.16 -7.97 17.52
CA SER A 446 0.32 -8.13 18.96
C SER A 446 1.71 -8.61 19.34
N MET A 447 2.08 -8.39 20.60
CA MET A 447 3.31 -8.87 21.21
C MET A 447 3.02 -9.28 22.65
N VAL A 448 3.46 -10.46 23.05
CA VAL A 448 3.36 -10.92 24.42
C VAL A 448 4.34 -10.15 25.31
N ARG A 449 3.86 -9.57 26.42
CA ARG A 449 4.66 -8.78 27.37
C ARG A 449 4.91 -9.50 28.70
N SER A 450 4.12 -10.50 29.01
CA SER A 450 4.36 -11.45 30.12
C SER A 450 5.30 -12.57 29.68
N GLY A 451 5.69 -13.43 30.61
CA GLY A 451 6.47 -14.62 30.26
C GLY A 451 5.71 -15.56 29.31
N THR A 452 4.40 -15.69 29.52
CA THR A 452 3.46 -16.43 28.67
C THR A 452 2.13 -15.71 28.65
N CYS A 453 1.43 -15.76 27.53
CA CYS A 453 0.08 -15.27 27.37
C CYS A 453 -0.81 -16.34 26.72
N THR A 454 -1.96 -16.62 27.34
CA THR A 454 -3.00 -17.46 26.76
C THR A 454 -4.15 -16.56 26.36
N TYR A 455 -4.58 -16.66 25.12
CA TYR A 455 -5.71 -15.91 24.60
C TYR A 455 -6.52 -16.71 23.59
N HIS A 456 -7.78 -16.32 23.40
CA HIS A 456 -8.70 -16.92 22.46
C HIS A 456 -9.03 -15.94 21.34
N GLN A 457 -9.25 -16.46 20.13
CA GLN A 457 -9.65 -15.65 18.96
C GLN A 457 -10.78 -16.32 18.15
N PRO A 458 -11.95 -16.61 18.77
CA PRO A 458 -13.06 -17.17 18.02
C PRO A 458 -13.46 -16.30 16.84
N VAL A 459 -13.84 -16.96 15.75
CA VAL A 459 -14.47 -16.32 14.59
C VAL A 459 -15.87 -15.90 14.96
N ILE A 460 -16.21 -14.64 14.70
CA ILE A 460 -17.52 -14.06 14.92
C ILE A 460 -18.24 -13.89 13.59
N THR A 461 -19.39 -14.51 13.46
CA THR A 461 -20.23 -14.38 12.27
C THR A 461 -20.91 -13.01 12.22
N GLU A 462 -21.27 -12.56 11.02
CA GLU A 462 -22.08 -11.33 10.82
C GLU A 462 -23.41 -11.40 11.59
N GLU A 463 -24.01 -12.59 11.70
CA GLU A 463 -25.24 -12.80 12.44
C GLU A 463 -25.06 -12.51 13.93
N LEU A 464 -23.98 -13.00 14.53
CA LEU A 464 -23.63 -12.71 15.94
C LEU A 464 -23.29 -11.23 16.14
N LEU A 465 -22.52 -10.67 15.24
CA LEU A 465 -22.12 -9.26 15.30
C LEU A 465 -23.32 -8.31 15.23
N SER A 466 -24.35 -8.67 14.45
CA SER A 466 -25.56 -7.87 14.30
C SER A 466 -26.44 -7.79 15.56
N GLN A 467 -26.15 -8.60 16.59
CA GLN A 467 -26.91 -8.66 17.83
C GLN A 467 -26.35 -7.74 18.93
N VAL A 468 -25.22 -7.07 18.69
CA VAL A 468 -24.51 -6.20 19.65
C VAL A 468 -24.19 -4.85 19.05
#